data_94b278fe6374de9b541a93fc883dc214
#
_entry.id   94b278fe6374de9b541a93fc883dc214
#
_cell.length_a   1.000
_cell.length_b   1.000
_cell.length_c   1.000
_cell.angle_alpha   90.00
_cell.angle_beta   90.00
_cell.angle_gamma   90.00
#
_symmetry.space_group_name_H-M   'P 1'
#
loop_
_entity.id
_entity.type
_entity.pdbx_description
1 polymer ?
#
loop_
_entity_poly.entity_id
_entity_poly.type
_entity_poly.pdbx_seq_one_letter_code
_entity_poly.pdbx_strand_id
1 'polypeptide(L)'
;NFNSDFADLTPICNKNKIPLKYIDDINSIENINWIKSLNPDVIFCFGWSSLIKKELLNLTKLGIVGYHPASLPENRGRHPIIWALTLGLKKSASTFFFMEEGADDGDILSQKEFEILYEDDAKSLYEKISDIALNQIEDFLPKLQNNNFQKIKQNHNLANTWRKRGKSDGKIDFRMSSNAIYNLVRALTKPYVGAHIEYKNKDITIWKVEEIEFNKNNIEFGKVLEINGDTIIVKTYDKAIKIIEHEFKELPKVGEYL
;
A
#
# COMPACT_ATOMS: atom_id res chain seq x y z
N ASN A 1 13.25 -12.76 0.73
CA ASN A 1 12.76 -11.39 0.55
C ASN A 1 11.89 -11.05 1.75
N PHE A 2 12.34 -10.11 2.54
CA PHE A 2 11.63 -9.68 3.74
C PHE A 2 10.63 -8.59 3.36
N ASN A 3 9.35 -8.82 3.62
CA ASN A 3 8.34 -7.78 3.51
C ASN A 3 8.37 -6.93 4.79
N SER A 4 8.19 -5.62 4.67
CA SER A 4 8.27 -4.67 5.79
C SER A 4 7.24 -4.91 6.90
N ASP A 5 6.16 -5.63 6.58
CA ASP A 5 5.02 -5.97 7.45
C ASP A 5 4.88 -7.48 7.70
N PHE A 6 5.98 -8.23 7.54
CA PHE A 6 5.98 -9.67 7.80
C PHE A 6 5.67 -10.00 9.26
N ALA A 7 4.70 -10.89 9.47
CA ALA A 7 4.41 -11.50 10.75
C ALA A 7 4.54 -13.03 10.65
N ASP A 8 5.29 -13.64 11.58
CA ASP A 8 5.39 -15.09 11.64
C ASP A 8 4.12 -15.69 12.26
N LEU A 9 3.38 -16.44 11.46
CA LEU A 9 2.15 -17.11 11.88
C LEU A 9 2.38 -18.45 12.60
N THR A 10 3.62 -18.95 12.65
CA THR A 10 3.95 -20.24 13.28
C THR A 10 3.44 -20.37 14.72
N PRO A 11 3.59 -19.37 15.61
CA PRO A 11 3.09 -19.48 16.99
C PRO A 11 1.56 -19.67 17.04
N ILE A 12 0.83 -18.95 16.19
CA ILE A 12 -0.64 -19.04 16.14
C ILE A 12 -1.08 -20.40 15.61
N CYS A 13 -0.45 -20.86 14.52
CA CYS A 13 -0.75 -22.17 13.93
C CYS A 13 -0.48 -23.31 14.92
N ASN A 14 0.66 -23.28 15.58
CA ASN A 14 1.02 -24.30 16.57
C ASN A 14 0.05 -24.32 17.78
N LYS A 15 -0.28 -23.14 18.32
CA LYS A 15 -1.23 -23.00 19.43
C LYS A 15 -2.60 -23.58 19.10
N ASN A 16 -3.05 -23.39 17.88
CA ASN A 16 -4.38 -23.82 17.44
C ASN A 16 -4.38 -25.15 16.65
N LYS A 17 -3.22 -25.82 16.56
CA LYS A 17 -3.05 -27.10 15.81
C LYS A 17 -3.48 -26.98 14.35
N ILE A 18 -3.21 -25.83 13.73
CA ILE A 18 -3.48 -25.56 12.31
C ILE A 18 -2.27 -26.05 11.49
N PRO A 19 -2.45 -26.90 10.48
CA PRO A 19 -1.37 -27.31 9.58
C PRO A 19 -0.74 -26.10 8.92
N LEU A 20 0.59 -25.99 8.98
CA LEU A 20 1.38 -24.91 8.38
C LEU A 20 2.40 -25.49 7.42
N LYS A 21 2.55 -24.83 6.26
CA LYS A 21 3.59 -25.15 5.28
C LYS A 21 4.16 -23.85 4.71
N TYR A 22 5.48 -23.70 4.76
CA TYR A 22 6.18 -22.64 4.02
C TYR A 22 6.42 -23.12 2.59
N ILE A 23 6.16 -22.23 1.63
CA ILE A 23 6.21 -22.57 0.21
C ILE A 23 6.86 -21.43 -0.59
N ASP A 24 7.54 -21.79 -1.70
CA ASP A 24 8.10 -20.82 -2.65
C ASP A 24 7.16 -20.60 -3.85
N ASP A 25 6.53 -21.66 -4.35
CA ASP A 25 5.59 -21.61 -5.46
C ASP A 25 4.26 -22.28 -5.08
N ILE A 26 3.22 -21.49 -4.90
CA ILE A 26 1.87 -21.96 -4.60
C ILE A 26 1.29 -22.82 -5.72
N ASN A 27 1.71 -22.61 -6.96
CA ASN A 27 1.21 -23.32 -8.13
C ASN A 27 1.94 -24.63 -8.42
N SER A 28 2.91 -25.04 -7.59
CA SER A 28 3.56 -26.34 -7.75
C SER A 28 2.58 -27.46 -7.47
N ILE A 29 2.74 -28.59 -8.17
CA ILE A 29 1.86 -29.75 -8.04
C ILE A 29 1.84 -30.31 -6.60
N GLU A 30 2.99 -30.24 -5.92
CA GLU A 30 3.12 -30.64 -4.51
C GLU A 30 2.24 -29.79 -3.61
N ASN A 31 2.29 -28.45 -3.77
CA ASN A 31 1.52 -27.53 -2.93
C ASN A 31 0.04 -27.58 -3.24
N ILE A 32 -0.33 -27.72 -4.50
CA ILE A 32 -1.74 -27.93 -4.91
C ILE A 32 -2.27 -29.23 -4.28
N ASN A 33 -1.53 -30.34 -4.34
CA ASN A 33 -1.93 -31.60 -3.74
C ASN A 33 -2.03 -31.50 -2.21
N TRP A 34 -1.13 -30.76 -1.56
CA TRP A 34 -1.23 -30.53 -0.12
C TRP A 34 -2.50 -29.74 0.23
N ILE A 35 -2.81 -28.64 -0.47
CA ILE A 35 -4.04 -27.87 -0.27
C ILE A 35 -5.27 -28.74 -0.53
N LYS A 36 -5.25 -29.53 -1.61
CA LYS A 36 -6.34 -30.45 -1.94
C LYS A 36 -6.59 -31.49 -0.85
N SER A 37 -5.52 -31.97 -0.18
CA SER A 37 -5.64 -32.92 0.92
C SER A 37 -6.34 -32.35 2.17
N LEU A 38 -6.34 -31.03 2.33
CA LEU A 38 -7.05 -30.32 3.39
C LEU A 38 -8.56 -30.18 3.10
N ASN A 39 -8.98 -30.43 1.86
CA ASN A 39 -10.36 -30.34 1.40
C ASN A 39 -11.07 -29.02 1.79
N PRO A 40 -10.49 -27.83 1.49
CA PRO A 40 -11.08 -26.55 1.90
C PRO A 40 -12.34 -26.23 1.09
N ASP A 41 -13.35 -25.65 1.73
CA ASP A 41 -14.53 -25.09 1.05
C ASP A 41 -14.21 -23.73 0.39
N VAL A 42 -13.33 -22.95 1.00
CA VAL A 42 -12.85 -21.64 0.53
C VAL A 42 -11.38 -21.47 0.89
N ILE A 43 -10.64 -20.72 0.06
CA ILE A 43 -9.27 -20.29 0.36
C ILE A 43 -9.27 -18.78 0.54
N PHE A 44 -8.62 -18.28 1.60
CA PHE A 44 -8.36 -16.87 1.78
C PHE A 44 -6.92 -16.57 1.36
N CYS A 45 -6.74 -15.64 0.43
CA CYS A 45 -5.46 -15.27 -0.15
C CYS A 45 -5.14 -13.82 0.16
N PHE A 46 -4.44 -13.57 1.27
CA PHE A 46 -4.12 -12.23 1.76
C PHE A 46 -2.62 -11.97 1.71
N GLY A 47 -2.23 -10.75 1.32
CA GLY A 47 -0.82 -10.35 1.20
C GLY A 47 -0.01 -11.12 0.15
N TRP A 48 -0.68 -11.81 -0.76
CA TRP A 48 -0.06 -12.61 -1.80
C TRP A 48 0.28 -11.76 -3.03
N SER A 49 1.46 -11.93 -3.60
CA SER A 49 1.97 -11.08 -4.69
C SER A 49 2.16 -11.77 -6.04
N SER A 50 1.87 -13.06 -6.13
CA SER A 50 2.01 -13.85 -7.36
C SER A 50 0.65 -14.28 -7.90
N LEU A 51 0.57 -14.51 -9.22
CA LEU A 51 -0.66 -15.02 -9.82
C LEU A 51 -0.95 -16.46 -9.36
N ILE A 52 -2.21 -16.70 -9.05
CA ILE A 52 -2.74 -18.04 -8.78
C ILE A 52 -3.26 -18.61 -10.10
N LYS A 53 -2.80 -19.82 -10.45
CA LYS A 53 -3.20 -20.45 -11.70
C LYS A 53 -4.57 -21.13 -11.59
N LYS A 54 -5.17 -21.35 -12.75
CA LYS A 54 -6.52 -21.91 -12.92
C LYS A 54 -6.77 -23.20 -12.14
N GLU A 55 -5.77 -24.08 -12.03
CA GLU A 55 -5.90 -25.33 -11.28
C GLU A 55 -6.23 -25.08 -9.81
N LEU A 56 -5.55 -24.13 -9.18
CA LEU A 56 -5.82 -23.76 -7.79
C LEU A 56 -7.08 -22.89 -7.65
N LEU A 57 -7.35 -21.97 -8.62
CA LEU A 57 -8.58 -21.15 -8.62
C LEU A 57 -9.84 -22.00 -8.62
N ASN A 58 -9.83 -23.15 -9.30
CA ASN A 58 -10.95 -24.07 -9.41
C ASN A 58 -10.96 -25.18 -8.34
N LEU A 59 -10.04 -25.16 -7.39
CA LEU A 59 -9.88 -26.26 -6.43
C LEU A 59 -11.01 -26.30 -5.41
N THR A 60 -11.52 -25.14 -5.00
CA THR A 60 -12.51 -25.03 -3.92
C THR A 60 -13.89 -24.70 -4.44
N LYS A 61 -14.90 -25.19 -3.73
CA LYS A 61 -16.31 -25.02 -4.09
C LYS A 61 -16.74 -23.55 -4.09
N LEU A 62 -16.28 -22.77 -3.14
CA LEU A 62 -16.65 -21.35 -2.99
C LEU A 62 -15.66 -20.42 -3.71
N GLY A 63 -14.49 -20.95 -4.13
CA GLY A 63 -13.44 -20.16 -4.79
C GLY A 63 -12.39 -19.65 -3.82
N ILE A 64 -11.56 -18.72 -4.31
CA ILE A 64 -10.50 -18.05 -3.53
C ILE A 64 -10.92 -16.63 -3.29
N VAL A 65 -10.93 -16.19 -2.03
CA VAL A 65 -11.20 -14.80 -1.64
C VAL A 65 -9.87 -14.07 -1.46
N GLY A 66 -9.63 -13.08 -2.31
CA GLY A 66 -8.52 -12.15 -2.22
C GLY A 66 -8.90 -10.90 -1.44
N TYR A 67 -7.88 -10.12 -1.07
CA TYR A 67 -8.03 -8.82 -0.43
C TYR A 67 -7.25 -7.75 -1.18
N HIS A 68 -7.91 -6.64 -1.51
CA HIS A 68 -7.30 -5.49 -2.15
C HIS A 68 -7.80 -4.18 -1.50
N PRO A 69 -6.93 -3.39 -0.86
CA PRO A 69 -7.33 -2.14 -0.19
C PRO A 69 -7.49 -0.98 -1.18
N ALA A 70 -8.42 -1.11 -2.11
CA ALA A 70 -8.84 -0.08 -3.05
C ALA A 70 -10.32 -0.23 -3.42
N SER A 71 -10.90 0.81 -4.03
CA SER A 71 -12.30 0.85 -4.49
C SER A 71 -12.46 0.12 -5.81
N LEU A 72 -12.39 -1.23 -5.82
CA LEU A 72 -12.63 -1.99 -7.03
C LEU A 72 -14.00 -1.64 -7.63
N PRO A 73 -14.10 -1.53 -8.96
CA PRO A 73 -13.14 -1.93 -10.00
C PRO A 73 -12.00 -0.95 -10.28
N GLU A 74 -12.03 0.22 -9.67
CA GLU A 74 -10.93 1.19 -9.81
C GLU A 74 -9.71 0.76 -8.98
N ASN A 75 -8.52 1.20 -9.43
CA ASN A 75 -7.28 1.08 -8.65
C ASN A 75 -6.82 -0.37 -8.41
N ARG A 76 -7.05 -1.27 -9.37
CA ARG A 76 -6.47 -2.62 -9.39
C ARG A 76 -4.94 -2.56 -9.42
N GLY A 77 -4.26 -3.67 -9.13
CA GLY A 77 -2.83 -3.84 -9.33
C GLY A 77 -1.99 -3.69 -8.07
N ARG A 78 -0.95 -2.87 -8.09
CA ARG A 78 0.11 -2.96 -7.08
C ARG A 78 0.18 -1.71 -6.20
N HIS A 79 0.53 -1.93 -4.91
CA HIS A 79 0.83 -0.88 -3.93
C HIS A 79 -0.33 0.12 -3.70
N PRO A 80 -1.57 -0.36 -3.50
CA PRO A 80 -2.76 0.51 -3.49
C PRO A 80 -2.72 1.58 -2.41
N ILE A 81 -2.25 1.28 -1.20
CA ILE A 81 -2.13 2.25 -0.10
C ILE A 81 -1.17 3.38 -0.48
N ILE A 82 0.01 3.02 -1.01
CA ILE A 82 1.02 4.01 -1.39
C ILE A 82 0.50 4.89 -2.53
N TRP A 83 -0.14 4.30 -3.54
CA TRP A 83 -0.70 5.08 -4.65
C TRP A 83 -1.83 6.00 -4.19
N ALA A 84 -2.75 5.52 -3.34
CA ALA A 84 -3.84 6.34 -2.83
C ALA A 84 -3.33 7.61 -2.12
N LEU A 85 -2.32 7.47 -1.26
CA LEU A 85 -1.68 8.59 -0.56
C LEU A 85 -0.88 9.48 -1.51
N THR A 86 -0.04 8.90 -2.38
CA THR A 86 0.79 9.66 -3.32
C THR A 86 -0.05 10.50 -4.27
N LEU A 87 -1.17 9.96 -4.75
CA LEU A 87 -2.10 10.68 -5.62
C LEU A 87 -3.02 11.64 -4.86
N GLY A 88 -2.96 11.67 -3.54
CA GLY A 88 -3.78 12.55 -2.70
C GLY A 88 -5.27 12.24 -2.76
N LEU A 89 -5.64 10.96 -2.95
CA LEU A 89 -7.04 10.56 -2.92
C LEU A 89 -7.65 10.91 -1.57
N LYS A 90 -8.93 11.30 -1.58
CA LYS A 90 -9.69 11.67 -0.39
C LYS A 90 -10.49 10.51 0.18
N LYS A 91 -10.66 9.44 -0.59
CA LYS A 91 -11.34 8.21 -0.19
C LYS A 91 -10.77 7.02 -0.92
N SER A 92 -10.93 5.86 -0.33
CA SER A 92 -10.65 4.56 -0.93
C SER A 92 -11.61 3.51 -0.34
N ALA A 93 -11.34 2.23 -0.54
CA ALA A 93 -12.12 1.16 0.07
C ALA A 93 -11.26 -0.03 0.50
N SER A 94 -11.78 -0.79 1.44
CA SER A 94 -11.32 -2.11 1.81
C SER A 94 -12.19 -3.13 1.05
N THR A 95 -11.59 -3.93 0.17
CA THR A 95 -12.34 -4.82 -0.73
C THR A 95 -11.86 -6.25 -0.62
N PHE A 96 -12.81 -7.15 -0.31
CA PHE A 96 -12.67 -8.60 -0.48
C PHE A 96 -13.38 -9.01 -1.76
N PHE A 97 -12.73 -9.82 -2.58
CA PHE A 97 -13.25 -10.22 -3.88
C PHE A 97 -12.87 -11.68 -4.20
N PHE A 98 -13.63 -12.33 -5.05
CA PHE A 98 -13.27 -13.66 -5.54
C PHE A 98 -12.19 -13.53 -6.60
N MET A 99 -11.08 -14.26 -6.43
CA MET A 99 -9.97 -14.20 -7.37
C MET A 99 -10.32 -14.97 -8.65
N GLU A 100 -9.94 -14.36 -9.78
CA GLU A 100 -10.01 -14.93 -11.12
C GLU A 100 -8.63 -14.91 -11.78
N GLU A 101 -8.54 -15.26 -13.07
CA GLU A 101 -7.25 -15.32 -13.79
C GLU A 101 -6.61 -13.93 -13.98
N GLY A 102 -7.40 -12.88 -13.98
CA GLY A 102 -6.93 -11.50 -14.08
C GLY A 102 -6.56 -10.91 -12.71
N ALA A 103 -5.94 -9.73 -12.74
CA ALA A 103 -5.54 -9.05 -11.52
C ALA A 103 -6.71 -8.27 -10.92
N ASP A 104 -7.17 -8.65 -9.74
CA ASP A 104 -8.18 -7.97 -8.93
C ASP A 104 -9.52 -7.73 -9.67
N ASP A 105 -9.90 -8.62 -10.60
CA ASP A 105 -11.00 -8.42 -11.54
C ASP A 105 -12.26 -9.27 -11.26
N GLY A 106 -12.21 -10.18 -10.32
CA GLY A 106 -13.33 -11.04 -9.99
C GLY A 106 -14.40 -10.34 -9.13
N ASP A 107 -15.51 -11.03 -8.90
CA ASP A 107 -16.69 -10.49 -8.22
C ASP A 107 -16.38 -10.05 -6.78
N ILE A 108 -16.93 -8.92 -6.35
CA ILE A 108 -16.76 -8.39 -5.01
C ILE A 108 -17.63 -9.17 -4.02
N LEU A 109 -17.02 -9.63 -2.93
CA LEU A 109 -17.69 -10.24 -1.77
C LEU A 109 -18.13 -9.19 -0.76
N SER A 110 -17.23 -8.26 -0.44
CA SER A 110 -17.48 -7.19 0.53
C SER A 110 -16.61 -5.98 0.18
N GLN A 111 -17.20 -4.79 0.21
CA GLN A 111 -16.48 -3.54 0.01
C GLN A 111 -16.98 -2.50 1.01
N LYS A 112 -16.04 -1.81 1.68
CA LYS A 112 -16.33 -0.72 2.61
C LYS A 112 -15.48 0.48 2.27
N GLU A 113 -16.12 1.59 1.90
CA GLU A 113 -15.44 2.87 1.68
C GLU A 113 -14.95 3.47 2.99
N PHE A 114 -13.86 4.24 2.93
CA PHE A 114 -13.32 5.04 4.02
C PHE A 114 -12.69 6.32 3.49
N GLU A 115 -12.62 7.33 4.35
CA GLU A 115 -11.97 8.60 4.05
C GLU A 115 -10.46 8.52 4.32
N ILE A 116 -9.70 9.22 3.48
CA ILE A 116 -8.26 9.46 3.63
C ILE A 116 -8.10 10.93 4.02
N LEU A 117 -7.74 11.17 5.26
CA LEU A 117 -7.55 12.50 5.80
C LEU A 117 -6.21 13.10 5.37
N TYR A 118 -6.07 14.41 5.51
CA TYR A 118 -4.81 15.09 5.17
C TYR A 118 -3.65 14.58 6.03
N GLU A 119 -3.89 14.36 7.32
CA GLU A 119 -2.93 13.86 8.30
C GLU A 119 -2.67 12.35 8.22
N ASP A 120 -3.47 11.58 7.46
CA ASP A 120 -3.21 10.15 7.29
C ASP A 120 -1.87 9.94 6.56
N ASP A 121 -1.05 9.08 7.10
CA ASP A 121 0.18 8.58 6.52
C ASP A 121 0.09 7.06 6.23
N ALA A 122 1.18 6.46 5.78
CA ALA A 122 1.22 5.04 5.47
C ALA A 122 0.81 4.17 6.66
N LYS A 123 1.22 4.52 7.88
CA LYS A 123 0.94 3.75 9.10
C LYS A 123 -0.51 3.89 9.53
N SER A 124 -1.00 5.12 9.70
CA SER A 124 -2.37 5.37 10.15
C SER A 124 -3.40 4.79 9.17
N LEU A 125 -3.14 4.92 7.86
CA LEU A 125 -4.01 4.37 6.84
C LEU A 125 -4.00 2.83 6.85
N TYR A 126 -2.84 2.20 7.05
CA TYR A 126 -2.73 0.76 7.17
C TYR A 126 -3.51 0.22 8.38
N GLU A 127 -3.39 0.88 9.53
CA GLU A 127 -4.15 0.54 10.75
C GLU A 127 -5.66 0.68 10.52
N LYS A 128 -6.12 1.81 9.97
CA LYS A 128 -7.52 2.05 9.61
C LYS A 128 -8.08 0.97 8.68
N ILE A 129 -7.36 0.62 7.64
CA ILE A 129 -7.76 -0.41 6.67
C ILE A 129 -7.84 -1.79 7.33
N SER A 130 -6.89 -2.11 8.22
CA SER A 130 -6.85 -3.38 8.93
C SER A 130 -8.08 -3.56 9.84
N ASP A 131 -8.46 -2.53 10.58
CA ASP A 131 -9.66 -2.56 11.43
C ASP A 131 -10.93 -2.74 10.61
N ILE A 132 -11.04 -2.05 9.47
CA ILE A 132 -12.18 -2.20 8.55
C ILE A 132 -12.22 -3.63 7.99
N ALA A 133 -11.08 -4.17 7.58
CA ALA A 133 -10.99 -5.51 7.03
C ALA A 133 -11.38 -6.59 8.04
N LEU A 134 -10.96 -6.46 9.31
CA LEU A 134 -11.34 -7.38 10.38
C LEU A 134 -12.86 -7.38 10.60
N ASN A 135 -13.48 -6.20 10.69
CA ASN A 135 -14.94 -6.08 10.81
C ASN A 135 -15.67 -6.68 9.59
N GLN A 136 -15.13 -6.55 8.38
CA GLN A 136 -15.71 -7.18 7.20
C GLN A 136 -15.61 -8.70 7.25
N ILE A 137 -14.51 -9.26 7.73
CA ILE A 137 -14.33 -10.71 7.90
C ILE A 137 -15.38 -11.26 8.89
N GLU A 138 -15.56 -10.58 10.02
CA GLU A 138 -16.59 -10.98 11.01
C GLU A 138 -18.02 -10.95 10.43
N ASP A 139 -18.32 -10.00 9.54
CA ASP A 139 -19.61 -9.87 8.89
C ASP A 139 -19.86 -10.92 7.81
N PHE A 140 -18.88 -11.17 6.92
CA PHE A 140 -19.11 -12.06 5.79
C PHE A 140 -18.78 -13.53 6.05
N LEU A 141 -17.92 -13.87 7.01
CA LEU A 141 -17.51 -15.24 7.28
C LEU A 141 -18.71 -16.17 7.63
N PRO A 142 -19.63 -15.78 8.53
CA PRO A 142 -20.85 -16.58 8.78
C PRO A 142 -21.74 -16.71 7.55
N LYS A 143 -21.79 -15.71 6.69
CA LYS A 143 -22.55 -15.74 5.44
C LYS A 143 -21.96 -16.74 4.44
N LEU A 144 -20.63 -16.79 4.33
CA LEU A 144 -19.92 -17.80 3.53
C LEU A 144 -20.21 -19.22 4.06
N GLN A 145 -20.10 -19.43 5.38
CA GLN A 145 -20.37 -20.73 6.01
C GLN A 145 -21.78 -21.24 5.74
N ASN A 146 -22.76 -20.35 5.75
CA ASN A 146 -24.16 -20.67 5.50
C ASN A 146 -24.57 -20.61 4.03
N ASN A 147 -23.61 -20.39 3.12
CA ASN A 147 -23.84 -20.19 1.69
C ASN A 147 -24.89 -19.10 1.39
N ASN A 148 -24.93 -18.06 2.23
CA ASN A 148 -25.85 -16.90 2.17
C ASN A 148 -25.06 -15.61 1.96
N PHE A 149 -24.37 -15.52 0.84
CA PHE A 149 -23.58 -14.34 0.44
C PHE A 149 -23.92 -13.95 -1.00
N GLN A 150 -23.60 -12.72 -1.35
CA GLN A 150 -23.77 -12.20 -2.70
C GLN A 150 -22.41 -11.96 -3.37
N LYS A 151 -22.36 -12.16 -4.68
CA LYS A 151 -21.24 -11.79 -5.54
C LYS A 151 -21.66 -10.57 -6.36
N ILE A 152 -20.98 -9.45 -6.17
CA ILE A 152 -21.26 -8.21 -6.90
C ILE A 152 -20.29 -8.11 -8.06
N LYS A 153 -20.79 -8.17 -9.28
CA LYS A 153 -19.97 -8.05 -10.49
C LYS A 153 -19.30 -6.71 -10.58
N GLN A 154 -18.01 -6.70 -10.90
CA GLN A 154 -17.29 -5.47 -11.18
C GLN A 154 -17.71 -4.89 -12.57
N ASN A 155 -17.90 -3.58 -12.63
CA ASN A 155 -18.05 -2.88 -13.92
C ASN A 155 -16.66 -2.60 -14.50
N HIS A 156 -16.20 -3.48 -15.38
CA HIS A 156 -14.86 -3.39 -15.97
C HIS A 156 -14.62 -2.11 -16.80
N ASN A 157 -15.67 -1.41 -17.22
CA ASN A 157 -15.52 -0.13 -17.92
C ASN A 157 -15.02 1.01 -17.02
N LEU A 158 -15.13 0.85 -15.71
CA LEU A 158 -14.62 1.80 -14.70
C LEU A 158 -13.23 1.42 -14.17
N ALA A 159 -12.70 0.28 -14.64
CA ALA A 159 -11.45 -0.23 -14.10
C ALA A 159 -10.23 0.55 -14.62
N ASN A 160 -9.30 0.80 -13.70
CA ASN A 160 -7.93 1.19 -14.02
C ASN A 160 -6.95 0.33 -13.22
N THR A 161 -5.68 0.36 -13.58
CA THR A 161 -4.67 -0.48 -12.94
C THR A 161 -3.44 0.34 -12.58
N TRP A 162 -3.01 0.24 -11.33
CA TRP A 162 -1.76 0.83 -10.87
C TRP A 162 -0.57 -0.12 -11.07
N ARG A 163 0.48 0.44 -11.65
CA ARG A 163 1.74 -0.29 -11.88
C ARG A 163 2.50 -0.55 -10.57
N LYS A 164 3.40 -1.50 -10.62
CA LYS A 164 4.39 -1.69 -9.55
C LYS A 164 5.30 -0.46 -9.43
N ARG A 165 5.55 -0.02 -8.20
CA ARG A 165 6.51 1.05 -7.90
C ARG A 165 7.93 0.49 -7.80
N GLY A 166 8.89 1.32 -8.19
CA GLY A 166 10.30 1.07 -8.00
C GLY A 166 10.97 2.15 -7.14
N LYS A 167 12.27 2.06 -6.93
CA LYS A 167 13.04 3.03 -6.14
C LYS A 167 12.87 4.47 -6.64
N SER A 168 12.94 4.68 -7.95
CA SER A 168 12.77 6.00 -8.57
C SER A 168 11.44 6.68 -8.28
N ASP A 169 10.39 5.90 -7.99
CA ASP A 169 9.09 6.46 -7.62
C ASP A 169 9.07 7.09 -6.21
N GLY A 170 10.09 6.88 -5.42
CA GLY A 170 10.28 7.48 -4.10
C GLY A 170 11.21 8.69 -4.08
N LYS A 171 11.78 9.06 -5.23
CA LYS A 171 12.69 10.22 -5.32
C LYS A 171 11.89 11.53 -5.29
N ILE A 172 12.22 12.40 -4.34
CA ILE A 172 11.68 13.75 -4.27
C ILE A 172 12.37 14.60 -5.34
N ASP A 173 11.55 15.31 -6.11
CA ASP A 173 11.99 16.35 -7.04
C ASP A 173 11.34 17.67 -6.61
N PHE A 174 12.13 18.63 -6.21
CA PHE A 174 11.60 19.92 -5.72
C PHE A 174 10.89 20.77 -6.79
N ARG A 175 10.89 20.34 -8.05
CA ARG A 175 10.02 20.85 -9.12
C ARG A 175 8.56 20.39 -8.95
N MET A 176 8.29 19.43 -8.08
CA MET A 176 6.93 19.08 -7.68
C MET A 176 6.33 20.17 -6.80
N SER A 177 4.99 20.22 -6.71
CA SER A 177 4.31 21.07 -5.74
C SER A 177 4.59 20.58 -4.30
N SER A 178 4.49 21.49 -3.34
CA SER A 178 4.63 21.16 -1.91
C SER A 178 3.66 20.03 -1.49
N ASN A 179 2.42 20.07 -1.98
CA ASN A 179 1.42 19.05 -1.72
C ASN A 179 1.80 17.68 -2.32
N ALA A 180 2.36 17.67 -3.53
CA ALA A 180 2.81 16.41 -4.15
C ALA A 180 3.99 15.79 -3.37
N ILE A 181 4.94 16.60 -2.88
CA ILE A 181 6.04 16.13 -2.04
C ILE A 181 5.51 15.64 -0.69
N TYR A 182 4.60 16.38 -0.05
CA TYR A 182 3.95 15.98 1.18
C TYR A 182 3.28 14.60 1.02
N ASN A 183 2.48 14.44 -0.02
CA ASN A 183 1.80 13.18 -0.32
C ASN A 183 2.79 12.02 -0.59
N LEU A 184 3.89 12.28 -1.29
CA LEU A 184 4.93 11.27 -1.54
C LEU A 184 5.60 10.81 -0.25
N VAL A 185 5.95 11.75 0.63
CA VAL A 185 6.64 11.44 1.90
C VAL A 185 5.71 10.69 2.84
N ARG A 186 4.48 11.17 3.07
CA ARG A 186 3.52 10.48 3.94
C ARG A 186 3.12 9.10 3.43
N ALA A 187 3.16 8.87 2.10
CA ALA A 187 2.86 7.58 1.49
C ALA A 187 3.98 6.55 1.67
N LEU A 188 5.21 7.00 1.89
CA LEU A 188 6.38 6.13 1.99
C LEU A 188 7.00 6.10 3.39
N THR A 189 6.46 6.85 4.35
CA THR A 189 6.94 6.78 5.74
C THR A 189 6.75 5.37 6.33
N LYS A 190 7.26 5.15 7.52
CA LYS A 190 7.19 3.84 8.17
C LYS A 190 5.77 3.28 8.17
N PRO A 191 5.58 1.98 7.88
CA PRO A 191 6.60 0.91 7.82
C PRO A 191 7.35 0.75 6.49
N TYR A 192 7.13 1.62 5.51
CA TYR A 192 7.79 1.55 4.21
C TYR A 192 9.22 2.13 4.26
N VAL A 193 9.83 2.24 3.08
CA VAL A 193 11.27 2.51 2.92
C VAL A 193 11.67 3.98 3.01
N GLY A 194 10.71 4.90 3.12
CA GLY A 194 10.93 6.35 3.08
C GLY A 194 10.99 6.91 1.65
N ALA A 195 10.59 8.18 1.51
CA ALA A 195 10.95 8.96 0.32
C ALA A 195 12.42 9.39 0.44
N HIS A 196 13.05 9.76 -0.68
CA HIS A 196 14.47 10.14 -0.64
C HIS A 196 14.78 11.28 -1.60
N ILE A 197 15.84 11.99 -1.27
CA ILE A 197 16.52 12.94 -2.15
C ILE A 197 17.91 12.43 -2.47
N GLU A 198 18.46 12.82 -3.60
CA GLU A 198 19.86 12.62 -3.93
C GLU A 198 20.66 13.87 -3.58
N TYR A 199 21.56 13.76 -2.61
CA TYR A 199 22.42 14.87 -2.19
C TYR A 199 23.86 14.40 -2.10
N LYS A 200 24.78 15.09 -2.79
CA LYS A 200 26.22 14.74 -2.88
C LYS A 200 26.44 13.26 -3.25
N ASN A 201 25.71 12.79 -4.26
CA ASN A 201 25.73 11.40 -4.77
C ASN A 201 25.34 10.33 -3.71
N LYS A 202 24.52 10.69 -2.73
CA LYS A 202 23.96 9.78 -1.74
C LYS A 202 22.45 9.96 -1.66
N ASP A 203 21.73 8.86 -1.51
CA ASP A 203 20.32 8.92 -1.16
C ASP A 203 20.18 9.25 0.33
N ILE A 204 19.41 10.27 0.62
CA ILE A 204 19.06 10.70 1.98
C ILE A 204 17.58 10.44 2.17
N THR A 205 17.23 9.60 3.12
CA THR A 205 15.83 9.27 3.43
C THR A 205 15.15 10.44 4.13
N ILE A 206 13.94 10.74 3.71
CA ILE A 206 13.04 11.76 4.27
C ILE A 206 11.80 11.05 4.79
N TRP A 207 11.53 11.18 6.09
CA TRP A 207 10.44 10.50 6.78
C TRP A 207 9.23 11.37 7.04
N LYS A 208 9.45 12.70 7.25
CA LYS A 208 8.38 13.62 7.57
C LYS A 208 8.65 15.02 7.03
N VAL A 209 7.62 15.60 6.44
CA VAL A 209 7.63 16.98 5.94
C VAL A 209 6.33 17.69 6.29
N GLU A 210 6.36 19.02 6.24
CA GLU A 210 5.19 19.90 6.31
C GLU A 210 5.21 20.88 5.13
N GLU A 211 4.02 21.21 4.62
CA GLU A 211 3.86 22.29 3.64
C GLU A 211 4.01 23.64 4.35
N ILE A 212 4.77 24.55 3.76
CA ILE A 212 5.00 25.91 4.27
C ILE A 212 4.60 26.91 3.21
N GLU A 213 3.76 27.89 3.60
CA GLU A 213 3.45 29.03 2.73
C GLU A 213 4.70 29.87 2.46
N PHE A 214 4.99 30.07 1.19
CA PHE A 214 6.15 30.84 0.74
C PHE A 214 5.84 31.57 -0.57
N ASN A 215 5.72 32.89 -0.48
CA ASN A 215 5.19 33.72 -1.55
C ASN A 215 6.26 34.41 -2.44
N LYS A 216 7.53 34.04 -2.31
CA LYS A 216 8.58 34.56 -3.20
C LYS A 216 8.73 33.68 -4.43
N ASN A 217 8.28 34.19 -5.58
CA ASN A 217 8.22 33.41 -6.82
C ASN A 217 9.54 33.42 -7.63
N ASN A 218 10.44 34.36 -7.35
CA ASN A 218 11.72 34.50 -8.06
C ASN A 218 12.86 33.83 -7.26
N ILE A 219 12.64 32.58 -6.87
CA ILE A 219 13.65 31.75 -6.20
C ILE A 219 13.54 30.36 -6.81
N GLU A 220 14.67 29.78 -7.14
CA GLU A 220 14.78 28.49 -7.76
C GLU A 220 14.33 27.38 -6.79
N PHE A 221 13.66 26.38 -7.30
CA PHE A 221 13.27 25.20 -6.52
C PHE A 221 14.49 24.35 -6.14
N GLY A 222 14.39 23.63 -5.03
CA GLY A 222 15.50 22.88 -4.41
C GLY A 222 16.42 23.72 -3.55
N LYS A 223 16.30 25.06 -3.56
CA LYS A 223 17.12 25.95 -2.74
C LYS A 223 16.77 25.81 -1.26
N VAL A 224 17.77 25.58 -0.43
CA VAL A 224 17.66 25.64 1.03
C VAL A 224 17.47 27.08 1.46
N LEU A 225 16.29 27.38 2.00
CA LEU A 225 15.89 28.73 2.39
C LEU A 225 16.28 29.05 3.82
N GLU A 226 16.14 28.05 4.72
CA GLU A 226 16.38 28.21 6.14
C GLU A 226 16.73 26.86 6.77
N ILE A 227 17.52 26.90 7.85
CA ILE A 227 17.84 25.76 8.70
C ILE A 227 17.60 26.19 10.15
N ASN A 228 16.80 25.39 10.89
CA ASN A 228 16.41 25.68 12.25
C ASN A 228 16.60 24.41 13.11
N GLY A 229 17.72 24.29 13.82
CA GLY A 229 18.14 23.02 14.42
C GLY A 229 18.31 21.98 13.34
N ASP A 230 17.57 20.87 13.44
CA ASP A 230 17.61 19.78 12.45
C ASP A 230 16.57 19.96 11.33
N THR A 231 15.73 21.00 11.36
CA THR A 231 14.73 21.21 10.30
C THR A 231 15.28 22.05 9.15
N ILE A 232 14.87 21.69 7.93
CA ILE A 232 15.34 22.31 6.70
C ILE A 232 14.15 22.80 5.90
N ILE A 233 14.11 24.09 5.54
CA ILE A 233 13.09 24.64 4.66
C ILE A 233 13.66 24.73 3.24
N VAL A 234 12.97 24.10 2.30
CA VAL A 234 13.40 24.00 0.90
C VAL A 234 12.32 24.54 -0.03
N LYS A 235 12.70 25.34 -1.01
CA LYS A 235 11.83 25.88 -2.05
C LYS A 235 11.32 24.76 -2.96
N THR A 236 10.01 24.70 -3.16
CA THR A 236 9.33 23.82 -4.12
C THR A 236 8.81 24.61 -5.32
N TYR A 237 8.15 23.96 -6.28
CA TYR A 237 7.60 24.66 -7.44
C TYR A 237 6.66 25.82 -7.06
N ASP A 238 5.75 25.60 -6.14
CA ASP A 238 4.68 26.55 -5.75
C ASP A 238 4.99 27.31 -4.45
N LYS A 239 5.41 26.56 -3.40
CA LYS A 239 5.57 27.06 -2.04
C LYS A 239 6.94 26.67 -1.47
N ALA A 240 6.97 26.12 -0.27
CA ALA A 240 8.12 25.48 0.34
C ALA A 240 7.72 24.24 1.15
N ILE A 241 8.68 23.40 1.42
CA ILE A 241 8.57 22.24 2.29
C ILE A 241 9.51 22.41 3.47
N LYS A 242 9.02 22.13 4.68
CA LYS A 242 9.83 21.95 5.88
C LYS A 242 10.09 20.47 6.09
N ILE A 243 11.33 20.05 5.93
CA ILE A 243 11.80 18.72 6.23
C ILE A 243 12.03 18.63 7.74
N ILE A 244 11.37 17.64 8.40
CA ILE A 244 11.35 17.52 9.88
C ILE A 244 12.12 16.28 10.32
N GLU A 245 11.87 15.13 9.67
CA GLU A 245 12.53 13.87 9.99
C GLU A 245 13.28 13.36 8.75
N HIS A 246 14.59 13.14 8.89
CA HIS A 246 15.48 12.79 7.79
C HIS A 246 16.73 12.06 8.28
N GLU A 247 17.51 11.53 7.33
CA GLU A 247 18.76 10.80 7.60
C GLU A 247 20.03 11.57 7.19
N PHE A 248 19.98 12.89 7.12
CA PHE A 248 21.20 13.69 6.94
C PHE A 248 22.16 13.45 8.10
N LYS A 249 23.40 13.06 7.79
CA LYS A 249 24.51 13.03 8.75
C LYS A 249 25.14 14.41 8.95
N GLU A 250 25.18 15.19 7.86
CA GLU A 250 25.61 16.58 7.81
C GLU A 250 24.54 17.37 7.09
N LEU A 251 24.01 18.40 7.72
CA LEU A 251 22.99 19.24 7.13
C LEU A 251 23.56 20.03 5.92
N PRO A 252 22.74 20.30 4.91
CA PRO A 252 23.10 21.25 3.85
C PRO A 252 23.26 22.65 4.45
N LYS A 253 23.78 23.57 3.67
CA LYS A 253 23.87 25.00 4.07
C LYS A 253 22.74 25.80 3.43
N VAL A 254 22.34 26.90 4.09
CA VAL A 254 21.42 27.87 3.49
C VAL A 254 22.00 28.37 2.17
N GLY A 255 21.18 28.34 1.12
CA GLY A 255 21.58 28.69 -0.24
C GLY A 255 22.08 27.53 -1.09
N GLU A 256 22.39 26.35 -0.52
CA GLU A 256 22.66 25.13 -1.29
C GLU A 256 21.38 24.61 -1.96
N TYR A 257 21.53 23.68 -2.90
CA TYR A 257 20.43 23.02 -3.62
C TYR A 257 20.39 21.52 -3.31
N LEU A 258 19.19 21.02 -3.06
CA LEU A 258 18.87 19.62 -2.84
C LEU A 258 18.27 19.00 -4.09
#